data_5494dc7557b752d7d55ba8f97b8f83c4
#
_entry.id   5494dc7557b752d7d55ba8f97b8f83c4
#
_cell.length_a   1.000
_cell.length_b   1.000
_cell.length_c   1.000
_cell.angle_alpha   90.00
_cell.angle_beta   90.00
_cell.angle_gamma   90.00
#
_symmetry.space_group_name_H-M   'P 1'
#
loop_
_entity.id
_entity.type
_entity.pdbx_description
1 polymer ?
#
loop_
_entity_poly.entity_id
_entity_poly.type
_entity_poly.pdbx_seq_one_letter_code
_entity_poly.pdbx_strand_id
1 'polypeptide(L)'
;MRALPSAPVEKVIVTYKSKAAEAGSNTAAKSDTAEKAAKTGEKLSFERRLAGGGALVDLGDSATKQDLTEVMAAFRADPSVASVEPDIRAYAMAVTPNDTDYTKQWDLFEPTGGMNVPAAWDKTTGSGVTVAVIDTGYAAHSDVAGNVVSGYDFISTSADARDGNGRDADAKDEGDWNATDNECGTGSKASNSSWHGTHVAGTIGAVTNNTKGIAGIAYNAKIQPVRVLGKCGGSSADIADAITWASGGTVPGVPANATPAKVINLSLGGASATCPSVYQTAINGAVSRGTTVVVAAGNSNANASGFTPANCANVINVASTSREGNRSYYSNFGAIVDVAAPGGETRRSTDTPGTVTTPENGIYSTLNSGATTQSAENYKPYQGTSMAAPHIAGLAALLKSAKSTLTPAEIESAIKANARPLPGTCTGGCGTGIADTAKTVDAVTTTPPAGTVFTNATDVTISDNATVSSSIAVTGRTGNAPAALKVGVDIKHTWRGDLVIDLVAPDGTVRNLKASSSSDSADNVLTTYTVDASSEVANGTWKLQVRDVATGDTGYINSWSLTF
;
A
#
# COMPACT_ATOMS: atom_id res chain seq x y z
N MET A 1 -23.58 -2.68 9.96
CA MET A 1 -23.41 -3.94 9.21
C MET A 1 -22.81 -3.61 7.85
N ARG A 2 -21.59 -4.05 7.61
CA ARG A 2 -20.92 -3.89 6.31
C ARG A 2 -21.77 -4.56 5.23
N ALA A 3 -22.14 -3.84 4.18
CA ALA A 3 -22.67 -4.48 2.99
C ALA A 3 -21.55 -5.39 2.44
N LEU A 4 -21.77 -6.71 2.48
CA LEU A 4 -20.86 -7.66 1.84
C LEU A 4 -20.75 -7.28 0.35
N PRO A 5 -19.56 -7.35 -0.25
CA PRO A 5 -19.42 -7.12 -1.68
C PRO A 5 -20.36 -8.08 -2.38
N SER A 6 -21.22 -7.59 -3.25
CA SER A 6 -22.02 -8.41 -4.13
C SER A 6 -21.14 -8.93 -5.26
N ALA A 7 -20.23 -9.87 -4.93
CA ALA A 7 -19.58 -10.64 -6.00
C ALA A 7 -20.67 -11.34 -6.80
N PRO A 8 -20.58 -11.37 -8.14
CA PRO A 8 -21.51 -12.14 -8.94
C PRO A 8 -21.51 -13.58 -8.43
N VAL A 9 -22.71 -14.13 -8.23
CA VAL A 9 -22.86 -15.53 -7.84
C VAL A 9 -22.79 -16.35 -9.12
N GLU A 10 -21.67 -17.04 -9.28
CA GLU A 10 -21.36 -17.83 -10.49
C GLU A 10 -21.83 -19.29 -10.38
N LYS A 11 -22.29 -19.71 -9.18
CA LYS A 11 -22.64 -21.11 -8.90
C LYS A 11 -23.90 -21.23 -8.06
N VAL A 12 -24.59 -22.36 -8.22
CA VAL A 12 -25.73 -22.74 -7.38
C VAL A 12 -25.51 -24.13 -6.76
N ILE A 13 -26.08 -24.32 -5.57
CA ILE A 13 -26.13 -25.60 -4.87
C ILE A 13 -27.54 -26.15 -5.07
N VAL A 14 -27.66 -27.28 -5.78
CA VAL A 14 -28.92 -27.98 -6.00
C VAL A 14 -29.00 -29.19 -5.09
N THR A 15 -29.96 -29.19 -4.17
CA THR A 15 -30.22 -30.35 -3.29
C THR A 15 -31.42 -31.10 -3.85
N TYR A 16 -31.24 -32.38 -4.13
CA TYR A 16 -32.29 -33.27 -4.62
C TYR A 16 -33.01 -34.00 -3.47
N LYS A 17 -34.26 -34.38 -3.72
CA LYS A 17 -35.01 -35.23 -2.78
C LYS A 17 -34.35 -36.61 -2.64
N SER A 18 -34.34 -37.17 -1.47
CA SER A 18 -33.58 -38.41 -1.13
C SER A 18 -33.89 -39.63 -2.00
N LYS A 19 -35.09 -39.68 -2.63
CA LYS A 19 -35.50 -40.76 -3.53
C LYS A 19 -35.23 -40.45 -5.01
N ALA A 20 -34.78 -39.27 -5.35
CA ALA A 20 -34.47 -38.91 -6.72
C ALA A 20 -33.16 -39.57 -7.18
N ALA A 21 -33.06 -39.92 -8.43
CA ALA A 21 -31.86 -40.54 -9.00
C ALA A 21 -30.63 -39.64 -8.89
N GLU A 22 -30.86 -38.33 -9.04
CA GLU A 22 -29.85 -37.25 -8.96
C GLU A 22 -29.23 -37.15 -7.57
N ALA A 23 -29.94 -37.54 -6.51
CA ALA A 23 -29.41 -37.48 -5.14
C ALA A 23 -28.23 -38.42 -4.91
N GLY A 24 -28.14 -39.53 -5.62
CA GLY A 24 -27.08 -40.52 -5.47
C GLY A 24 -26.15 -40.69 -6.68
N SER A 25 -26.52 -40.16 -7.85
CA SER A 25 -25.80 -40.40 -9.10
C SER A 25 -25.28 -39.09 -9.71
N ASN A 26 -23.94 -38.98 -9.88
CA ASN A 26 -23.32 -37.87 -10.60
C ASN A 26 -23.76 -37.80 -12.07
N THR A 27 -24.00 -38.97 -12.69
CA THR A 27 -24.46 -39.04 -14.08
C THR A 27 -25.86 -38.45 -14.21
N ALA A 28 -26.79 -38.82 -13.29
CA ALA A 28 -28.12 -38.24 -13.28
C ALA A 28 -28.10 -36.73 -13.03
N ALA A 29 -27.31 -36.25 -12.04
CA ALA A 29 -27.19 -34.82 -11.78
C ALA A 29 -26.57 -34.05 -12.96
N LYS A 30 -25.61 -34.64 -13.68
CA LYS A 30 -25.08 -34.05 -14.94
C LYS A 30 -26.13 -33.96 -16.02
N SER A 31 -26.95 -35.02 -16.15
CA SER A 31 -28.04 -35.03 -17.15
C SER A 31 -29.07 -33.96 -16.84
N ASP A 32 -29.47 -33.83 -15.57
CA ASP A 32 -30.39 -32.79 -15.13
C ASP A 32 -29.80 -31.38 -15.35
N THR A 33 -28.54 -31.17 -15.01
CA THR A 33 -27.84 -29.89 -15.29
C THR A 33 -27.88 -29.55 -16.79
N ALA A 34 -27.63 -30.52 -17.67
CA ALA A 34 -27.67 -30.33 -19.12
C ALA A 34 -29.11 -30.03 -19.62
N GLU A 35 -30.13 -30.67 -19.03
CA GLU A 35 -31.55 -30.36 -19.33
C GLU A 35 -31.88 -28.89 -18.95
N LYS A 36 -31.48 -28.45 -17.77
CA LYS A 36 -31.71 -27.07 -17.32
C LYS A 36 -30.92 -26.06 -18.17
N ALA A 37 -29.70 -26.38 -18.58
CA ALA A 37 -28.93 -25.59 -19.54
C ALA A 37 -29.70 -25.40 -20.86
N ALA A 38 -30.24 -26.50 -21.43
CA ALA A 38 -31.02 -26.42 -22.65
C ALA A 38 -32.34 -25.62 -22.48
N LYS A 39 -32.97 -25.68 -21.29
CA LYS A 39 -34.19 -24.99 -20.97
C LYS A 39 -34.04 -23.48 -20.76
N THR A 40 -32.95 -23.07 -20.15
CA THR A 40 -32.64 -21.65 -19.83
C THR A 40 -31.84 -20.96 -20.93
N GLY A 41 -31.14 -21.72 -21.78
CA GLY A 41 -30.21 -21.19 -22.75
C GLY A 41 -28.83 -20.86 -22.14
N GLU A 42 -28.64 -21.12 -20.83
CA GLU A 42 -27.43 -20.80 -20.10
C GLU A 42 -26.39 -21.92 -20.19
N LYS A 43 -25.09 -21.56 -20.06
CA LYS A 43 -24.00 -22.52 -20.02
C LYS A 43 -23.85 -23.06 -18.60
N LEU A 44 -24.54 -24.15 -18.30
CA LEU A 44 -24.45 -24.80 -17.00
C LEU A 44 -23.52 -26.01 -17.04
N SER A 45 -22.70 -26.17 -15.99
CA SER A 45 -21.90 -27.37 -15.83
C SER A 45 -21.99 -27.92 -14.41
N PHE A 46 -22.19 -29.25 -14.30
CA PHE A 46 -22.07 -29.94 -13.03
C PHE A 46 -20.58 -29.99 -12.63
N GLU A 47 -20.21 -29.38 -11.53
CA GLU A 47 -18.84 -29.34 -11.05
C GLU A 47 -18.52 -30.55 -10.16
N ARG A 48 -19.25 -30.71 -9.07
CA ARG A 48 -19.03 -31.77 -8.10
C ARG A 48 -20.24 -32.00 -7.19
N ARG A 49 -20.22 -33.11 -6.46
CA ARG A 49 -21.17 -33.35 -5.38
C ARG A 49 -20.60 -32.83 -4.05
N LEU A 50 -21.48 -32.29 -3.23
CA LEU A 50 -21.15 -31.89 -1.86
C LEU A 50 -21.31 -33.09 -0.91
N ALA A 51 -20.61 -33.07 0.24
CA ALA A 51 -20.72 -34.12 1.27
C ALA A 51 -22.15 -34.32 1.77
N GLY A 52 -22.99 -33.28 1.77
CA GLY A 52 -24.42 -33.35 2.10
C GLY A 52 -25.32 -33.83 0.97
N GLY A 53 -24.78 -34.36 -0.15
CA GLY A 53 -25.54 -34.92 -1.27
C GLY A 53 -26.00 -33.89 -2.32
N GLY A 54 -25.81 -32.59 -2.09
CA GLY A 54 -26.11 -31.53 -3.07
C GLY A 54 -25.16 -31.55 -4.26
N ALA A 55 -25.61 -31.07 -5.41
CA ALA A 55 -24.80 -30.84 -6.61
C ALA A 55 -24.39 -29.37 -6.71
N LEU A 56 -23.10 -29.10 -6.90
CA LEU A 56 -22.61 -27.78 -7.24
C LEU A 56 -22.65 -27.63 -8.76
N VAL A 57 -23.35 -26.61 -9.23
CA VAL A 57 -23.57 -26.30 -10.64
C VAL A 57 -23.00 -24.93 -10.93
N ASP A 58 -22.11 -24.86 -11.91
CA ASP A 58 -21.45 -23.64 -12.38
C ASP A 58 -22.25 -23.01 -13.51
N LEU A 59 -22.43 -21.67 -13.47
CA LEU A 59 -23.13 -20.88 -14.48
C LEU A 59 -22.13 -20.17 -15.43
N GLY A 60 -20.80 -20.27 -15.17
CA GLY A 60 -19.74 -19.57 -15.89
C GLY A 60 -19.51 -18.12 -15.43
N ASP A 61 -18.33 -17.61 -15.74
CA ASP A 61 -17.80 -16.31 -15.26
C ASP A 61 -18.58 -15.08 -15.74
N SER A 62 -19.48 -15.23 -16.70
CA SER A 62 -20.27 -14.14 -17.27
C SER A 62 -21.74 -14.11 -16.81
N ALA A 63 -22.11 -14.97 -15.85
CA ALA A 63 -23.50 -15.06 -15.38
C ALA A 63 -23.96 -13.75 -14.72
N THR A 64 -25.11 -13.25 -15.16
CA THR A 64 -25.76 -12.07 -14.59
C THR A 64 -26.67 -12.46 -13.41
N LYS A 65 -27.12 -11.48 -12.65
CA LYS A 65 -28.13 -11.69 -11.61
C LYS A 65 -29.46 -12.21 -12.17
N GLN A 66 -29.79 -11.89 -13.42
CA GLN A 66 -30.97 -12.37 -14.11
C GLN A 66 -30.80 -13.85 -14.44
N ASP A 67 -29.65 -14.25 -15.01
CA ASP A 67 -29.35 -15.64 -15.37
C ASP A 67 -29.40 -16.54 -14.14
N LEU A 68 -28.82 -16.10 -13.03
CA LEU A 68 -28.91 -16.79 -11.74
C LEU A 68 -30.40 -17.02 -11.33
N THR A 69 -31.25 -16.00 -11.48
CA THR A 69 -32.66 -16.08 -11.11
C THR A 69 -33.40 -17.08 -12.00
N GLU A 70 -33.15 -17.08 -13.30
CA GLU A 70 -33.76 -17.98 -14.28
C GLU A 70 -33.30 -19.43 -14.05
N VAL A 71 -32.02 -19.67 -13.85
CA VAL A 71 -31.47 -21.00 -13.55
C VAL A 71 -32.04 -21.55 -12.24
N MET A 72 -32.08 -20.75 -11.18
CA MET A 72 -32.68 -21.18 -9.92
C MET A 72 -34.17 -21.47 -10.06
N ALA A 73 -34.90 -20.73 -10.86
CA ALA A 73 -36.31 -20.99 -11.12
C ALA A 73 -36.51 -22.31 -11.90
N ALA A 74 -35.64 -22.58 -12.88
CA ALA A 74 -35.69 -23.83 -13.65
C ALA A 74 -35.45 -25.07 -12.76
N PHE A 75 -34.50 -25.03 -11.84
CA PHE A 75 -34.27 -26.10 -10.86
C PHE A 75 -35.42 -26.20 -9.84
N ARG A 76 -35.96 -25.11 -9.33
CA ARG A 76 -37.10 -25.12 -8.39
C ARG A 76 -38.38 -25.73 -8.98
N ALA A 77 -38.55 -25.60 -10.28
CA ALA A 77 -39.71 -26.20 -10.98
C ALA A 77 -39.59 -27.71 -11.14
N ASP A 78 -38.45 -28.30 -10.88
CA ASP A 78 -38.22 -29.73 -11.01
C ASP A 78 -38.73 -30.49 -9.78
N PRO A 79 -39.63 -31.51 -9.95
CA PRO A 79 -40.16 -32.30 -8.84
C PRO A 79 -39.10 -33.09 -8.07
N SER A 80 -37.95 -33.38 -8.67
CA SER A 80 -36.81 -34.09 -8.03
C SER A 80 -36.00 -33.21 -7.09
N VAL A 81 -36.05 -31.87 -7.27
CA VAL A 81 -35.32 -30.90 -6.49
C VAL A 81 -36.01 -30.60 -5.16
N ALA A 82 -35.25 -30.61 -4.08
CA ALA A 82 -35.71 -30.23 -2.75
C ALA A 82 -35.44 -28.74 -2.47
N SER A 83 -34.27 -28.25 -2.81
CA SER A 83 -33.90 -26.84 -2.72
C SER A 83 -32.83 -26.45 -3.76
N VAL A 84 -32.76 -25.18 -4.11
CA VAL A 84 -31.68 -24.60 -4.87
C VAL A 84 -31.31 -23.25 -4.24
N GLU A 85 -30.03 -23.08 -3.99
CA GLU A 85 -29.46 -21.95 -3.27
C GLU A 85 -28.25 -21.39 -4.03
N PRO A 86 -27.99 -20.09 -3.99
CA PRO A 86 -26.76 -19.53 -4.53
C PRO A 86 -25.56 -19.98 -3.69
N ASP A 87 -24.45 -20.36 -4.33
CA ASP A 87 -23.18 -20.61 -3.66
C ASP A 87 -22.53 -19.27 -3.31
N ILE A 88 -22.86 -18.76 -2.13
CA ILE A 88 -22.37 -17.44 -1.68
C ILE A 88 -20.97 -17.58 -1.08
N ARG A 89 -20.10 -16.62 -1.39
CA ARG A 89 -18.80 -16.51 -0.73
C ARG A 89 -18.96 -16.09 0.73
N ALA A 90 -18.46 -16.89 1.65
CA ALA A 90 -18.29 -16.51 3.03
C ALA A 90 -16.94 -15.79 3.18
N TYR A 91 -16.95 -14.68 3.89
CA TYR A 91 -15.74 -13.94 4.24
C TYR A 91 -15.51 -14.04 5.74
N ALA A 92 -14.24 -14.04 6.17
CA ALA A 92 -13.90 -13.86 7.57
C ALA A 92 -14.51 -12.53 8.04
N MET A 93 -15.22 -12.54 9.16
CA MET A 93 -15.76 -11.32 9.76
C MET A 93 -14.58 -10.58 10.40
N ALA A 94 -14.03 -9.58 9.71
CA ALA A 94 -13.02 -8.70 10.26
C ALA A 94 -13.53 -8.07 11.57
N VAL A 95 -12.67 -8.00 12.58
CA VAL A 95 -12.97 -7.32 13.84
C VAL A 95 -13.29 -5.86 13.51
N THR A 96 -14.53 -5.45 13.76
CA THR A 96 -14.90 -4.03 13.67
C THR A 96 -14.49 -3.37 14.98
N PRO A 97 -13.64 -2.34 14.95
CA PRO A 97 -13.30 -1.57 16.14
C PRO A 97 -14.54 -1.03 16.87
N ASN A 98 -14.46 -0.98 18.20
CA ASN A 98 -15.54 -0.44 19.04
C ASN A 98 -15.37 1.07 19.31
N ASP A 99 -14.42 1.71 18.66
CA ASP A 99 -14.09 3.12 18.81
C ASP A 99 -15.24 3.99 18.28
N THR A 100 -15.63 5.00 19.04
CA THR A 100 -16.89 5.73 18.84
C THR A 100 -17.00 6.45 17.50
N ASP A 101 -15.89 6.87 16.94
CA ASP A 101 -15.79 7.61 15.70
C ASP A 101 -15.24 6.78 14.52
N TYR A 102 -15.02 5.48 14.72
CA TYR A 102 -14.52 4.59 13.67
C TYR A 102 -15.32 4.68 12.36
N THR A 103 -16.63 4.84 12.46
CA THR A 103 -17.51 4.96 11.27
C THR A 103 -17.26 6.21 10.42
N LYS A 104 -16.51 7.20 10.94
CA LYS A 104 -16.11 8.40 10.21
C LYS A 104 -14.82 8.19 9.40
N GLN A 105 -14.09 7.10 9.66
CA GLN A 105 -12.82 6.76 9.01
C GLN A 105 -13.05 5.94 7.74
N TRP A 106 -13.75 6.54 6.76
CA TRP A 106 -14.01 5.93 5.46
C TRP A 106 -12.72 5.43 4.76
N ASP A 107 -11.63 6.13 4.99
CA ASP A 107 -10.29 5.90 4.50
C ASP A 107 -9.74 4.52 4.85
N LEU A 108 -10.17 3.93 5.97
CA LEU A 108 -9.71 2.61 6.40
C LEU A 108 -10.47 1.46 5.70
N PHE A 109 -11.77 1.62 5.45
CA PHE A 109 -12.62 0.46 5.12
C PHE A 109 -13.51 0.61 3.89
N GLU A 110 -13.74 1.83 3.35
CA GLU A 110 -14.61 1.95 2.18
C GLU A 110 -13.98 1.33 0.93
N PRO A 111 -14.77 0.58 0.13
CA PRO A 111 -14.22 -0.17 -1.00
C PRO A 111 -13.70 0.74 -2.12
N THR A 112 -14.24 1.94 -2.26
CA THR A 112 -13.86 2.89 -3.33
C THR A 112 -12.57 3.61 -2.98
N GLY A 113 -12.60 4.49 -2.00
CA GLY A 113 -11.46 5.34 -1.63
C GLY A 113 -10.61 4.82 -0.48
N GLY A 114 -11.11 3.90 0.35
CA GLY A 114 -10.40 3.37 1.52
C GLY A 114 -9.32 2.36 1.18
N MET A 115 -8.44 2.05 2.13
CA MET A 115 -7.26 1.18 1.97
C MET A 115 -7.47 -0.28 2.39
N ASN A 116 -8.70 -0.72 2.69
CA ASN A 116 -9.00 -2.09 3.12
C ASN A 116 -8.18 -2.53 4.36
N VAL A 117 -7.99 -1.62 5.31
CA VAL A 117 -7.14 -1.82 6.50
C VAL A 117 -7.66 -2.90 7.44
N PRO A 118 -8.97 -2.96 7.78
CA PRO A 118 -9.47 -3.91 8.78
C PRO A 118 -9.20 -5.38 8.46
N ALA A 119 -9.16 -5.74 7.17
CA ALA A 119 -8.90 -7.11 6.76
C ALA A 119 -7.44 -7.55 6.97
N ALA A 120 -6.52 -6.61 7.23
CA ALA A 120 -5.13 -6.91 7.57
C ALA A 120 -4.93 -7.16 9.08
N TRP A 121 -5.83 -6.66 9.92
CA TRP A 121 -5.66 -6.72 11.39
C TRP A 121 -5.73 -8.11 11.98
N ASP A 122 -6.35 -9.06 11.29
CA ASP A 122 -6.32 -10.48 11.67
C ASP A 122 -4.91 -11.09 11.59
N LYS A 123 -4.00 -10.46 10.84
CA LYS A 123 -2.63 -10.95 10.61
C LYS A 123 -1.57 -10.12 11.33
N THR A 124 -1.77 -8.82 11.40
CA THR A 124 -0.79 -7.89 11.98
C THR A 124 -1.45 -6.59 12.41
N THR A 125 -0.95 -6.01 13.49
CA THR A 125 -1.46 -4.77 14.08
C THR A 125 -0.36 -3.73 14.31
N GLY A 126 0.87 -3.99 13.80
CA GLY A 126 2.02 -3.10 13.96
C GLY A 126 2.85 -3.34 15.22
N SER A 127 2.55 -4.37 16.01
CA SER A 127 3.29 -4.66 17.26
C SER A 127 4.79 -4.84 17.01
N GLY A 128 5.61 -4.30 17.92
CA GLY A 128 7.08 -4.37 17.85
C GLY A 128 7.73 -3.38 16.88
N VAL A 129 6.95 -2.49 16.26
CA VAL A 129 7.46 -1.48 15.32
C VAL A 129 7.32 -0.08 15.91
N THR A 130 8.35 0.74 15.81
CA THR A 130 8.30 2.18 16.09
C THR A 130 8.19 2.95 14.78
N VAL A 131 7.25 3.89 14.72
CA VAL A 131 7.07 4.84 13.62
C VAL A 131 7.42 6.23 14.15
N ALA A 132 8.41 6.88 13.55
CA ALA A 132 8.72 8.27 13.86
C ALA A 132 7.82 9.21 13.04
N VAL A 133 7.15 10.12 13.72
CA VAL A 133 6.38 11.22 13.12
C VAL A 133 7.21 12.47 13.23
N ILE A 134 7.92 12.82 12.15
CA ILE A 134 8.76 14.02 12.06
C ILE A 134 7.88 15.16 11.56
N ASP A 135 7.43 16.03 12.50
CA ASP A 135 6.34 16.96 12.28
C ASP A 135 6.34 18.11 13.31
N THR A 136 5.17 18.66 13.68
CA THR A 136 5.00 19.74 14.67
C THR A 136 5.22 19.28 16.12
N GLY A 137 5.42 17.98 16.35
CA GLY A 137 5.45 17.39 17.69
C GLY A 137 4.13 16.70 18.06
N TYR A 138 3.87 16.56 19.34
CA TYR A 138 2.71 15.83 19.85
C TYR A 138 1.98 16.64 20.93
N ALA A 139 0.74 17.00 20.69
CA ALA A 139 -0.17 17.45 21.74
C ALA A 139 -0.75 16.23 22.47
N ALA A 140 -0.64 16.20 23.80
CA ALA A 140 -1.11 15.06 24.58
C ALA A 140 -2.58 14.73 24.25
N HIS A 141 -2.82 13.49 23.83
CA HIS A 141 -4.13 13.01 23.43
C HIS A 141 -4.34 11.59 23.94
N SER A 142 -5.38 11.38 24.73
CA SER A 142 -5.62 10.13 25.43
C SER A 142 -5.86 8.93 24.50
N ASP A 143 -6.25 9.17 23.24
CA ASP A 143 -6.46 8.15 22.24
C ASP A 143 -5.18 7.71 21.51
N VAL A 144 -4.05 8.38 21.77
CA VAL A 144 -2.74 8.03 21.19
C VAL A 144 -1.70 7.70 22.27
N ALA A 145 -1.88 8.27 23.47
CA ALA A 145 -0.89 8.27 24.56
C ALA A 145 -0.36 6.87 24.91
N GLY A 146 -1.19 5.81 24.83
CA GLY A 146 -0.78 4.43 25.11
C GLY A 146 0.28 3.88 24.13
N ASN A 147 0.42 4.50 22.98
CA ASN A 147 1.35 4.11 21.92
C ASN A 147 2.54 5.08 21.79
N VAL A 148 2.52 6.24 22.44
CA VAL A 148 3.62 7.22 22.36
C VAL A 148 4.83 6.76 23.14
N VAL A 149 6.00 6.87 22.54
CA VAL A 149 7.31 6.70 23.19
C VAL A 149 8.08 8.02 23.17
N SER A 150 9.19 8.10 23.94
CA SER A 150 10.01 9.31 24.02
C SER A 150 10.47 9.77 22.64
N GLY A 151 10.23 11.03 22.37
CA GLY A 151 10.64 11.74 21.17
C GLY A 151 11.81 12.71 21.43
N TYR A 152 11.96 13.68 20.54
CA TYR A 152 12.95 14.75 20.65
C TYR A 152 12.51 15.98 19.85
N ASP A 153 12.82 17.18 20.37
CA ASP A 153 12.67 18.45 19.64
C ASP A 153 13.99 18.80 18.94
N PHE A 154 13.95 18.94 17.63
CA PHE A 154 15.07 19.34 16.81
C PHE A 154 15.05 20.81 16.40
N ILE A 155 14.06 21.60 16.80
CA ILE A 155 13.99 23.01 16.43
C ILE A 155 15.13 23.75 17.13
N SER A 156 16.10 24.21 16.36
CA SER A 156 17.30 24.87 16.90
C SER A 156 17.04 26.28 17.43
N THR A 157 16.02 26.96 16.90
CA THR A 157 15.70 28.35 17.21
C THR A 157 14.64 28.42 18.31
N SER A 158 14.99 28.83 19.52
CA SER A 158 14.06 28.96 20.64
C SER A 158 12.81 29.82 20.34
N ALA A 159 12.94 30.83 19.49
CA ALA A 159 11.81 31.65 19.10
C ALA A 159 10.76 30.91 18.25
N ASP A 160 11.21 29.90 17.48
CA ASP A 160 10.34 29.07 16.65
C ASP A 160 9.84 27.84 17.44
N ALA A 161 10.64 27.30 18.34
CA ALA A 161 10.28 26.23 19.25
C ALA A 161 9.18 26.66 20.25
N ARG A 162 9.27 27.86 20.81
CA ARG A 162 8.32 28.44 21.78
C ARG A 162 8.24 27.72 23.13
N ASP A 163 9.21 26.91 23.47
CA ASP A 163 9.33 26.18 24.74
C ASP A 163 10.34 26.83 25.71
N GLY A 164 11.01 27.91 25.27
CA GLY A 164 11.96 28.67 26.08
C GLY A 164 13.40 28.25 25.84
N ASN A 165 13.65 27.21 25.09
CA ASN A 165 14.98 26.74 24.71
C ASN A 165 15.04 26.40 23.19
N GLY A 166 16.04 25.65 22.76
CA GLY A 166 16.14 25.07 21.43
C GLY A 166 15.95 23.56 21.50
N ARG A 167 16.84 22.81 20.86
CA ARG A 167 16.79 21.35 20.81
C ARG A 167 16.81 20.73 22.21
N ASP A 168 15.84 19.84 22.48
CA ASP A 168 15.76 19.11 23.75
C ASP A 168 14.99 17.79 23.65
N ALA A 169 14.80 17.10 24.79
CA ALA A 169 14.15 15.79 24.86
C ALA A 169 12.61 15.85 24.94
N ASP A 170 12.02 17.03 24.88
CA ASP A 170 10.54 17.21 24.93
C ASP A 170 10.00 17.49 23.53
N ALA A 171 9.44 16.47 22.88
CA ALA A 171 8.80 16.61 21.57
C ALA A 171 7.36 17.13 21.61
N LYS A 172 6.99 17.84 22.67
CA LYS A 172 5.66 18.43 22.83
C LYS A 172 5.41 19.48 21.75
N ASP A 173 4.23 19.44 21.15
CA ASP A 173 3.78 20.48 20.24
C ASP A 173 3.37 21.73 21.02
N GLU A 174 4.16 22.78 21.00
CA GLU A 174 3.87 24.06 21.65
C GLU A 174 3.00 24.99 20.80
N GLY A 175 2.69 24.55 19.58
CA GLY A 175 1.90 25.28 18.59
C GLY A 175 2.74 26.01 17.55
N ASP A 176 2.23 26.01 16.34
CA ASP A 176 2.88 26.57 15.14
C ASP A 176 2.18 27.83 14.57
N TRP A 177 1.33 28.50 15.39
CA TRP A 177 0.54 29.67 14.96
C TRP A 177 1.39 30.85 14.53
N ASN A 178 0.82 31.70 13.67
CA ASN A 178 1.36 33.01 13.32
C ASN A 178 0.37 34.10 13.74
N ALA A 179 0.84 35.08 14.52
CA ALA A 179 -0.05 36.09 15.11
C ALA A 179 -0.51 37.13 14.07
N THR A 180 0.33 37.43 13.08
CA THR A 180 0.07 38.50 12.10
C THR A 180 0.42 38.09 10.69
N ASP A 181 -0.23 38.74 9.72
CA ASP A 181 0.11 38.59 8.30
C ASP A 181 1.58 39.00 8.04
N ASN A 182 2.24 38.28 7.16
CA ASN A 182 3.64 38.47 6.76
C ASN A 182 4.68 38.17 7.86
N GLU A 183 4.31 37.57 8.98
CA GLU A 183 5.24 37.22 10.06
C GLU A 183 6.26 36.17 9.62
N CYS A 184 5.86 35.24 8.74
CA CYS A 184 6.71 34.17 8.19
C CYS A 184 7.18 34.45 6.76
N GLY A 185 7.26 35.71 6.37
CA GLY A 185 7.65 36.17 5.05
C GLY A 185 6.48 36.79 4.27
N THR A 186 6.83 37.52 3.23
CA THR A 186 5.85 38.26 2.40
C THR A 186 4.77 37.33 1.85
N GLY A 187 3.51 37.61 2.15
CA GLY A 187 2.34 36.85 1.69
C GLY A 187 1.87 35.77 2.68
N SER A 188 2.62 35.46 3.74
CA SER A 188 2.14 34.58 4.79
C SER A 188 0.95 35.19 5.53
N LYS A 189 0.01 34.34 5.95
CA LYS A 189 -1.18 34.78 6.67
C LYS A 189 -1.11 34.40 8.15
N ALA A 190 -1.73 35.21 9.00
CA ALA A 190 -1.99 34.81 10.37
C ALA A 190 -2.75 33.48 10.39
N SER A 191 -2.36 32.58 11.26
CA SER A 191 -2.93 31.23 11.37
C SER A 191 -2.94 30.75 12.82
N ASN A 192 -3.93 29.96 13.15
CA ASN A 192 -3.94 29.20 14.40
C ASN A 192 -2.94 28.03 14.33
N SER A 193 -2.64 27.46 15.49
CA SER A 193 -1.89 26.21 15.59
C SER A 193 -2.59 25.10 14.83
N SER A 194 -1.82 24.32 14.09
CA SER A 194 -2.34 23.24 13.24
C SER A 194 -2.49 21.91 13.99
N TRP A 195 -1.68 21.67 15.04
CA TRP A 195 -1.59 20.37 15.74
C TRP A 195 -1.39 19.21 14.78
N HIS A 196 -0.69 19.48 13.70
CA HIS A 196 -0.58 18.61 12.53
C HIS A 196 0.05 17.26 12.86
N GLY A 197 1.15 17.24 13.63
CA GLY A 197 1.80 15.99 14.05
C GLY A 197 0.90 15.09 14.90
N THR A 198 0.01 15.69 15.71
CA THR A 198 -0.99 14.94 16.50
C THR A 198 -2.02 14.26 15.61
N HIS A 199 -2.45 14.94 14.53
CA HIS A 199 -3.37 14.37 13.55
C HIS A 199 -2.74 13.20 12.79
N VAL A 200 -1.51 13.37 12.32
CA VAL A 200 -0.71 12.34 11.65
C VAL A 200 -0.48 11.13 12.56
N ALA A 201 -0.12 11.36 13.83
CA ALA A 201 0.11 10.32 14.82
C ALA A 201 -1.14 9.45 15.06
N GLY A 202 -2.32 10.08 15.15
CA GLY A 202 -3.60 9.37 15.32
C GLY A 202 -3.93 8.46 14.15
N THR A 203 -3.75 8.92 12.91
CA THR A 203 -3.96 8.11 11.71
C THR A 203 -3.09 6.85 11.72
N ILE A 204 -1.83 6.96 12.13
CA ILE A 204 -0.91 5.81 12.19
C ILE A 204 -1.26 4.86 13.33
N GLY A 205 -1.43 5.40 14.56
CA GLY A 205 -1.35 4.57 15.75
C GLY A 205 -2.26 5.00 16.90
N ALA A 206 -3.47 5.51 16.63
CA ALA A 206 -4.48 5.66 17.68
C ALA A 206 -4.77 4.31 18.34
N VAL A 207 -5.02 4.32 19.65
CA VAL A 207 -5.32 3.13 20.44
C VAL A 207 -6.70 2.61 20.04
N THR A 208 -6.74 1.44 19.45
CA THR A 208 -7.96 0.86 18.89
C THR A 208 -8.64 -0.08 19.90
N ASN A 209 -9.97 -0.24 19.79
CA ASN A 209 -10.82 -1.03 20.69
C ASN A 209 -10.83 -0.52 22.15
N ASN A 210 -10.75 0.78 22.33
CA ASN A 210 -10.77 1.43 23.64
C ASN A 210 -12.11 2.13 23.95
N THR A 211 -13.15 1.97 23.09
CA THR A 211 -14.48 2.61 23.18
C THR A 211 -14.43 4.13 23.03
N LYS A 212 -13.37 4.68 22.44
CA LYS A 212 -13.12 6.11 22.33
C LYS A 212 -12.57 6.43 20.94
N GLY A 213 -13.00 7.56 20.39
CA GLY A 213 -12.41 8.18 19.19
C GLY A 213 -12.26 7.25 17.98
N ILE A 214 -11.04 7.05 17.56
CA ILE A 214 -10.68 6.50 16.24
C ILE A 214 -9.77 5.26 16.34
N ALA A 215 -9.70 4.50 15.26
CA ALA A 215 -8.76 3.39 15.10
C ALA A 215 -7.49 3.84 14.37
N GLY A 216 -6.32 3.46 14.86
CA GLY A 216 -5.05 3.62 14.15
C GLY A 216 -4.82 2.51 13.13
N ILE A 217 -4.17 2.80 12.03
CA ILE A 217 -3.86 1.79 10.98
C ILE A 217 -2.97 0.69 11.55
N ALA A 218 -1.91 1.06 12.26
CA ALA A 218 -1.00 0.17 12.97
C ALA A 218 -1.13 0.39 14.49
N TYR A 219 -2.31 0.11 15.03
CA TYR A 219 -2.73 0.51 16.37
C TYR A 219 -1.93 -0.09 17.54
N ASN A 220 -1.06 -1.08 17.30
CA ASN A 220 -0.12 -1.60 18.27
C ASN A 220 1.34 -1.20 17.98
N ALA A 221 1.59 -0.37 16.93
CA ALA A 221 2.88 0.25 16.73
C ALA A 221 3.14 1.35 17.77
N LYS A 222 4.41 1.65 18.02
CA LYS A 222 4.79 2.79 18.84
C LYS A 222 5.00 4.02 17.98
N ILE A 223 4.52 5.15 18.46
CA ILE A 223 4.64 6.46 17.83
C ILE A 223 5.75 7.23 18.54
N GLN A 224 6.78 7.60 17.80
CA GLN A 224 7.86 8.46 18.27
C GLN A 224 7.67 9.86 17.69
N PRO A 225 7.17 10.83 18.46
CA PRO A 225 7.10 12.22 17.99
C PRO A 225 8.51 12.79 17.84
N VAL A 226 8.79 13.43 16.71
CA VAL A 226 10.04 14.14 16.48
C VAL A 226 9.69 15.53 15.95
N ARG A 227 9.88 16.52 16.80
CA ARG A 227 9.45 17.88 16.51
C ARG A 227 10.49 18.60 15.66
N VAL A 228 10.09 19.11 14.52
CA VAL A 228 10.92 19.87 13.58
C VAL A 228 10.20 21.09 13.02
N LEU A 229 8.85 21.15 13.14
CA LEU A 229 8.03 22.24 12.66
C LEU A 229 7.52 23.05 13.85
N GLY A 230 7.91 24.30 13.90
CA GLY A 230 7.44 25.29 14.85
C GLY A 230 6.83 26.48 14.14
N LYS A 231 6.96 27.66 14.74
CA LYS A 231 6.58 28.90 14.09
C LYS A 231 7.28 29.01 12.74
N CYS A 232 6.52 29.31 11.69
CA CYS A 232 7.04 29.47 10.32
C CYS A 232 7.65 28.21 9.67
N GLY A 233 7.34 27.01 10.18
CA GLY A 233 7.82 25.74 9.62
C GLY A 233 9.10 25.22 10.26
N GLY A 234 9.97 24.57 9.48
CA GLY A 234 11.20 23.96 9.96
C GLY A 234 12.38 24.12 9.02
N SER A 235 13.60 24.05 9.57
CA SER A 235 14.83 24.15 8.78
C SER A 235 15.22 22.79 8.18
N SER A 236 15.82 22.81 6.99
CA SER A 236 16.32 21.59 6.34
C SER A 236 17.40 20.89 7.17
N ALA A 237 18.19 21.64 7.93
CA ALA A 237 19.23 21.09 8.80
C ALA A 237 18.60 20.32 9.98
N ASP A 238 17.61 20.91 10.65
CA ASP A 238 16.92 20.26 11.77
C ASP A 238 16.17 19.01 11.33
N ILE A 239 15.51 19.07 10.16
CA ILE A 239 14.80 17.91 9.59
C ILE A 239 15.77 16.78 9.20
N ALA A 240 16.95 17.09 8.63
CA ALA A 240 17.95 16.08 8.28
C ALA A 240 18.55 15.41 9.53
N ASP A 241 18.82 16.17 10.58
CA ASP A 241 19.26 15.64 11.88
C ASP A 241 18.16 14.75 12.50
N ALA A 242 16.92 15.19 12.45
CA ALA A 242 15.77 14.42 12.93
C ALA A 242 15.61 13.07 12.20
N ILE A 243 15.75 13.02 10.86
CA ILE A 243 15.76 11.77 10.07
C ILE A 243 16.91 10.87 10.51
N THR A 244 18.09 11.43 10.69
CA THR A 244 19.28 10.69 11.13
C THR A 244 19.05 10.07 12.50
N TRP A 245 18.62 10.88 13.48
CA TRP A 245 18.37 10.43 14.86
C TRP A 245 17.22 9.42 14.95
N ALA A 246 16.09 9.70 14.32
CA ALA A 246 14.92 8.83 14.36
C ALA A 246 15.23 7.42 13.87
N SER A 247 16.09 7.28 12.85
CA SER A 247 16.55 5.97 12.33
C SER A 247 17.68 5.33 13.13
N GLY A 248 18.13 5.93 14.24
CA GLY A 248 19.20 5.41 15.12
C GLY A 248 20.60 5.84 14.73
N GLY A 249 20.76 6.85 13.85
CA GLY A 249 22.04 7.48 13.58
C GLY A 249 22.43 8.47 14.68
N THR A 250 23.73 8.78 14.76
CA THR A 250 24.27 9.73 15.74
C THR A 250 24.15 11.16 15.22
N VAL A 251 23.65 12.06 16.07
CA VAL A 251 23.63 13.51 15.84
C VAL A 251 24.48 14.17 16.94
N PRO A 252 25.49 15.00 16.60
CA PRO A 252 26.33 15.65 17.59
C PRO A 252 25.53 16.50 18.59
N GLY A 253 25.78 16.32 19.88
CA GLY A 253 25.12 17.05 20.96
C GLY A 253 23.70 16.55 21.31
N VAL A 254 23.20 15.53 20.63
CA VAL A 254 21.89 14.92 20.88
C VAL A 254 22.08 13.52 21.48
N PRO A 255 21.35 13.14 22.54
CA PRO A 255 21.39 11.79 23.08
C PRO A 255 21.00 10.74 22.03
N ALA A 256 21.58 9.54 22.12
CA ALA A 256 21.22 8.44 21.23
C ALA A 256 19.74 8.09 21.36
N ASN A 257 19.08 7.79 20.23
CA ASN A 257 17.71 7.34 20.22
C ASN A 257 17.59 5.93 20.85
N ALA A 258 16.88 5.82 21.96
CA ALA A 258 16.69 4.53 22.65
C ALA A 258 15.73 3.58 21.91
N THR A 259 14.88 4.11 21.01
CA THR A 259 13.84 3.36 20.28
C THR A 259 13.88 3.70 18.79
N PRO A 260 14.96 3.32 18.05
CA PRO A 260 15.08 3.67 16.65
C PRO A 260 13.90 3.19 15.81
N ALA A 261 13.34 4.11 15.03
CA ALA A 261 12.17 3.84 14.20
C ALA A 261 12.51 2.92 13.01
N LYS A 262 11.55 2.08 12.65
CA LYS A 262 11.59 1.25 11.44
C LYS A 262 10.86 1.90 10.26
N VAL A 263 10.05 2.90 10.56
CA VAL A 263 9.34 3.72 9.58
C VAL A 263 9.44 5.17 10.01
N ILE A 264 9.72 6.07 9.10
CA ILE A 264 9.67 7.52 9.28
C ILE A 264 8.55 8.04 8.39
N ASN A 265 7.68 8.87 8.96
CA ASN A 265 6.69 9.65 8.23
C ASN A 265 7.10 11.12 8.15
N LEU A 266 7.17 11.66 6.94
CA LEU A 266 7.45 13.06 6.63
C LEU A 266 6.23 13.66 5.92
N SER A 267 5.26 14.12 6.71
CA SER A 267 4.08 14.85 6.21
C SER A 267 4.39 16.34 6.01
N LEU A 268 5.54 16.64 5.46
CA LEU A 268 6.08 17.99 5.29
C LEU A 268 6.82 18.12 3.95
N GLY A 269 7.07 19.33 3.54
CA GLY A 269 7.87 19.61 2.34
C GLY A 269 7.80 21.08 1.90
N GLY A 270 8.59 21.40 0.90
CA GLY A 270 8.67 22.74 0.32
C GLY A 270 9.08 22.70 -1.15
N ALA A 271 8.86 23.81 -1.86
CA ALA A 271 9.27 23.93 -3.26
C ALA A 271 10.81 23.91 -3.38
N SER A 272 11.31 22.98 -4.18
CA SER A 272 12.73 22.87 -4.54
C SER A 272 12.86 22.03 -5.80
N ALA A 273 13.56 22.52 -6.79
CA ALA A 273 13.76 21.80 -8.06
C ALA A 273 14.65 20.56 -7.93
N THR A 274 15.41 20.45 -6.83
CA THR A 274 16.31 19.32 -6.57
C THR A 274 16.23 18.93 -5.10
N CYS A 275 16.47 17.65 -4.81
CA CYS A 275 16.64 17.19 -3.44
C CYS A 275 17.92 17.81 -2.84
N PRO A 276 17.84 18.56 -1.75
CA PRO A 276 19.04 19.04 -1.06
C PRO A 276 19.93 17.87 -0.61
N SER A 277 21.25 18.00 -0.77
CA SER A 277 22.19 16.93 -0.40
C SER A 277 22.11 16.51 1.07
N VAL A 278 21.77 17.44 1.97
CA VAL A 278 21.56 17.16 3.39
C VAL A 278 20.38 16.19 3.61
N TYR A 279 19.26 16.36 2.90
CA TYR A 279 18.15 15.42 2.95
C TYR A 279 18.53 14.07 2.35
N GLN A 280 19.12 14.08 1.15
CA GLN A 280 19.48 12.83 0.50
C GLN A 280 20.46 11.99 1.34
N THR A 281 21.43 12.64 1.99
CA THR A 281 22.39 11.97 2.89
C THR A 281 21.68 11.37 4.11
N ALA A 282 20.80 12.12 4.75
CA ALA A 282 20.03 11.64 5.91
C ALA A 282 19.10 10.47 5.55
N ILE A 283 18.38 10.59 4.42
CA ILE A 283 17.50 9.53 3.91
C ILE A 283 18.28 8.27 3.56
N ASN A 284 19.39 8.38 2.82
CA ASN A 284 20.24 7.23 2.50
C ASN A 284 20.76 6.54 3.76
N GLY A 285 21.17 7.33 4.76
CA GLY A 285 21.59 6.82 6.07
C GLY A 285 20.45 6.08 6.80
N ALA A 286 19.23 6.61 6.78
CA ALA A 286 18.06 5.97 7.39
C ALA A 286 17.73 4.63 6.69
N VAL A 287 17.71 4.62 5.38
CA VAL A 287 17.43 3.41 4.58
C VAL A 287 18.52 2.36 4.78
N SER A 288 19.79 2.74 4.85
CA SER A 288 20.90 1.81 5.13
C SER A 288 20.81 1.17 6.52
N ARG A 289 20.17 1.84 7.49
CA ARG A 289 19.85 1.29 8.83
C ARG A 289 18.56 0.47 8.85
N GLY A 290 17.90 0.27 7.68
CA GLY A 290 16.69 -0.52 7.52
C GLY A 290 15.39 0.23 7.86
N THR A 291 15.41 1.55 7.86
CA THR A 291 14.25 2.41 8.12
C THR A 291 13.61 2.85 6.81
N THR A 292 12.32 2.54 6.63
CA THR A 292 11.51 3.00 5.50
C THR A 292 11.13 4.46 5.68
N VAL A 293 11.33 5.29 4.66
CA VAL A 293 10.99 6.73 4.69
C VAL A 293 9.81 6.99 3.78
N VAL A 294 8.72 7.51 4.34
CA VAL A 294 7.48 7.84 3.63
C VAL A 294 7.32 9.34 3.59
N VAL A 295 7.03 9.91 2.43
CA VAL A 295 6.94 11.36 2.22
C VAL A 295 5.64 11.75 1.51
N ALA A 296 5.10 12.91 1.87
CA ALA A 296 3.97 13.52 1.19
C ALA A 296 4.42 14.15 -0.15
N ALA A 297 3.67 13.94 -1.23
CA ALA A 297 3.99 14.49 -2.55
C ALA A 297 3.85 16.02 -2.63
N GLY A 298 3.06 16.62 -1.74
CA GLY A 298 2.77 18.05 -1.67
C GLY A 298 1.36 18.42 -2.16
N ASN A 299 0.94 19.67 -1.90
CA ASN A 299 -0.45 20.12 -2.01
C ASN A 299 -0.64 21.29 -2.99
N SER A 300 0.21 21.40 -4.00
CA SER A 300 0.23 22.53 -4.93
C SER A 300 -0.43 22.24 -6.28
N ASN A 301 -1.03 21.05 -6.46
CA ASN A 301 -1.55 20.58 -7.75
C ASN A 301 -0.51 20.72 -8.89
N ALA A 302 0.72 20.34 -8.60
CA ALA A 302 1.87 20.49 -9.48
C ALA A 302 2.69 19.19 -9.57
N ASN A 303 3.69 19.16 -10.48
CA ASN A 303 4.59 18.01 -10.56
C ASN A 303 5.43 17.89 -9.28
N ALA A 304 5.37 16.74 -8.62
CA ALA A 304 6.06 16.46 -7.37
C ALA A 304 7.60 16.58 -7.47
N SER A 305 8.17 16.46 -8.68
CA SER A 305 9.60 16.66 -8.91
C SER A 305 10.13 18.05 -8.55
N GLY A 306 9.24 19.03 -8.42
CA GLY A 306 9.55 20.39 -7.95
C GLY A 306 9.48 20.58 -6.43
N PHE A 307 9.35 19.49 -5.64
CA PHE A 307 9.12 19.58 -4.19
C PHE A 307 10.03 18.62 -3.43
N THR A 308 10.64 19.11 -2.36
CA THR A 308 11.48 18.31 -1.46
C THR A 308 10.75 18.06 -0.14
N PRO A 309 10.91 16.88 0.53
CA PRO A 309 11.76 15.74 0.20
C PRO A 309 11.12 14.76 -0.81
N ALA A 310 9.98 15.06 -1.41
CA ALA A 310 9.30 14.21 -2.38
C ALA A 310 10.19 13.86 -3.60
N ASN A 311 11.07 14.75 -4.02
CA ASN A 311 12.01 14.54 -5.12
C ASN A 311 13.34 13.88 -4.71
N CYS A 312 13.46 13.43 -3.45
CA CYS A 312 14.64 12.68 -3.01
C CYS A 312 14.51 11.20 -3.41
N ALA A 313 15.63 10.54 -3.62
CA ALA A 313 15.67 9.10 -3.85
C ALA A 313 15.48 8.31 -2.54
N ASN A 314 15.08 7.04 -2.67
CA ASN A 314 14.91 6.10 -1.55
C ASN A 314 13.80 6.50 -0.55
N VAL A 315 12.76 7.15 -1.03
CA VAL A 315 11.55 7.48 -0.28
C VAL A 315 10.34 6.85 -0.95
N ILE A 316 9.29 6.56 -0.19
CA ILE A 316 7.97 6.23 -0.75
C ILE A 316 7.19 7.53 -0.86
N ASN A 317 7.01 8.04 -2.07
CA ASN A 317 6.33 9.30 -2.36
C ASN A 317 4.83 9.07 -2.55
N VAL A 318 3.99 9.74 -1.74
CA VAL A 318 2.57 9.45 -1.61
C VAL A 318 1.71 10.61 -2.11
N ALA A 319 0.90 10.35 -3.16
CA ALA A 319 -0.15 11.25 -3.61
C ALA A 319 -1.45 11.07 -2.80
N SER A 320 -2.28 12.11 -2.78
CA SER A 320 -3.58 12.10 -2.10
C SER A 320 -4.73 11.72 -3.02
N THR A 321 -5.65 10.87 -2.53
CA THR A 321 -6.94 10.59 -3.18
C THR A 321 -8.12 11.09 -2.35
N SER A 322 -9.19 11.47 -3.07
CA SER A 322 -10.50 11.76 -2.49
C SER A 322 -11.23 10.46 -2.10
N ARG A 323 -12.36 10.60 -1.40
CA ARG A 323 -13.22 9.48 -1.00
C ARG A 323 -13.79 8.70 -2.20
N GLU A 324 -13.97 9.37 -3.34
CA GLU A 324 -14.41 8.77 -4.60
C GLU A 324 -13.27 8.09 -5.37
N GLY A 325 -12.04 8.16 -4.87
CA GLY A 325 -10.86 7.55 -5.48
C GLY A 325 -10.26 8.33 -6.66
N ASN A 326 -10.61 9.61 -6.81
CA ASN A 326 -9.91 10.52 -7.71
C ASN A 326 -8.62 11.03 -7.05
N ARG A 327 -7.65 11.51 -7.83
CA ARG A 327 -6.58 12.36 -7.29
C ARG A 327 -7.23 13.60 -6.64
N SER A 328 -6.93 13.85 -5.38
CA SER A 328 -7.43 15.06 -4.70
C SER A 328 -6.99 16.32 -5.47
N TYR A 329 -7.90 17.31 -5.58
CA TYR A 329 -7.70 18.49 -6.44
C TYR A 329 -6.40 19.25 -6.15
N TYR A 330 -5.91 19.19 -4.93
CA TYR A 330 -4.69 19.86 -4.48
C TYR A 330 -3.43 18.99 -4.61
N SER A 331 -3.57 17.66 -4.71
CA SER A 331 -2.44 16.74 -4.67
C SER A 331 -1.45 16.97 -5.79
N ASN A 332 -0.18 17.03 -5.44
CA ASN A 332 0.89 16.90 -6.41
C ASN A 332 0.85 15.53 -7.09
N PHE A 333 1.44 15.44 -8.27
CA PHE A 333 1.40 14.28 -9.16
C PHE A 333 2.72 14.15 -9.92
N GLY A 334 2.89 13.11 -10.70
CA GLY A 334 4.06 12.94 -11.58
C GLY A 334 4.69 11.57 -11.52
N ALA A 335 5.72 11.38 -12.35
CA ALA A 335 6.40 10.09 -12.51
C ALA A 335 7.14 9.62 -11.24
N ILE A 336 7.50 10.54 -10.34
CA ILE A 336 8.18 10.20 -9.08
C ILE A 336 7.23 9.84 -7.94
N VAL A 337 5.92 9.87 -8.16
CA VAL A 337 4.94 9.38 -7.19
C VAL A 337 4.92 7.86 -7.25
N ASP A 338 5.06 7.20 -6.11
CA ASP A 338 5.11 5.74 -6.02
C ASP A 338 3.72 5.12 -5.89
N VAL A 339 2.89 5.73 -5.06
CA VAL A 339 1.58 5.20 -4.70
C VAL A 339 0.64 6.33 -4.26
N ALA A 340 -0.64 6.09 -4.33
CA ALA A 340 -1.64 6.98 -3.77
C ALA A 340 -2.28 6.38 -2.51
N ALA A 341 -2.75 7.25 -1.63
CA ALA A 341 -3.48 6.89 -0.42
C ALA A 341 -4.56 7.95 -0.09
N PRO A 342 -5.55 7.63 0.75
CA PRO A 342 -6.55 8.60 1.18
C PRO A 342 -5.93 9.82 1.85
N GLY A 343 -6.17 10.99 1.29
CA GLY A 343 -5.81 12.27 1.90
C GLY A 343 -7.03 13.18 2.06
N GLY A 344 -8.14 12.77 1.43
CA GLY A 344 -9.46 13.39 1.58
C GLY A 344 -9.63 14.74 0.89
N GLU A 345 -10.84 15.25 0.98
CA GLU A 345 -11.23 16.59 0.52
C GLU A 345 -12.27 17.20 1.45
N THR A 346 -11.87 18.06 2.40
CA THR A 346 -12.79 18.75 3.32
C THR A 346 -13.57 19.89 2.67
N ARG A 347 -13.26 20.20 1.41
CA ARG A 347 -13.97 21.13 0.53
C ARG A 347 -13.80 20.73 -0.92
N ARG A 348 -14.66 21.21 -1.79
CA ARG A 348 -14.51 21.05 -3.24
C ARG A 348 -13.50 22.06 -3.78
N SER A 349 -12.92 21.77 -4.94
CA SER A 349 -11.99 22.69 -5.63
C SER A 349 -12.60 24.06 -5.97
N THR A 350 -13.92 24.11 -6.14
CA THR A 350 -14.70 25.32 -6.47
C THR A 350 -15.08 26.16 -5.24
N ASP A 351 -14.91 25.63 -4.04
CA ASP A 351 -15.31 26.32 -2.81
C ASP A 351 -14.25 27.35 -2.40
N THR A 352 -14.65 28.32 -1.58
CA THR A 352 -13.74 29.35 -1.06
C THR A 352 -12.58 28.71 -0.31
N PRO A 353 -11.33 29.04 -0.64
CA PRO A 353 -10.16 28.57 0.12
C PRO A 353 -10.26 28.85 1.62
N GLY A 354 -9.91 27.85 2.45
CA GLY A 354 -9.98 27.94 3.91
C GLY A 354 -11.34 27.59 4.52
N THR A 355 -12.37 27.28 3.69
CA THR A 355 -13.66 26.77 4.20
C THR A 355 -13.62 25.24 4.36
N VAL A 356 -14.53 24.71 5.17
CA VAL A 356 -14.79 23.26 5.32
C VAL A 356 -16.25 23.04 4.94
N THR A 357 -16.48 22.47 3.75
CA THR A 357 -17.83 22.30 3.17
C THR A 357 -18.23 20.84 3.04
N THR A 358 -17.23 19.92 3.02
CA THR A 358 -17.42 18.45 2.94
C THR A 358 -16.57 17.76 4.01
N PRO A 359 -16.80 18.04 5.32
CA PRO A 359 -15.97 17.50 6.41
C PRO A 359 -15.99 15.95 6.45
N GLU A 360 -17.06 15.32 6.01
CA GLU A 360 -17.25 13.88 5.95
C GLU A 360 -16.31 13.19 4.93
N ASN A 361 -15.75 13.96 4.00
CA ASN A 361 -14.79 13.46 2.99
C ASN A 361 -13.33 13.75 3.40
N GLY A 362 -13.10 14.38 4.54
CA GLY A 362 -11.77 14.55 5.11
C GLY A 362 -11.29 13.30 5.84
N ILE A 363 -10.00 13.27 6.17
CA ILE A 363 -9.39 12.25 7.04
C ILE A 363 -9.60 12.65 8.48
N TYR A 364 -10.37 11.86 9.22
CA TYR A 364 -10.75 12.14 10.59
C TYR A 364 -9.74 11.57 11.57
N SER A 365 -9.10 12.43 12.37
CA SER A 365 -8.05 12.00 13.30
C SER A 365 -7.98 12.87 14.55
N THR A 366 -7.12 12.47 15.50
CA THR A 366 -6.87 13.16 16.76
C THR A 366 -6.30 14.55 16.56
N LEU A 367 -6.73 15.51 17.38
CA LEU A 367 -6.31 16.90 17.29
C LEU A 367 -6.36 17.58 18.67
N ASN A 368 -5.99 18.86 18.73
CA ASN A 368 -6.16 19.72 19.89
C ASN A 368 -7.02 20.94 19.54
N SER A 369 -7.83 21.42 20.47
CA SER A 369 -8.77 22.54 20.23
C SER A 369 -8.15 23.92 20.41
N GLY A 370 -6.92 24.00 20.90
CA GLY A 370 -6.24 25.27 21.15
C GLY A 370 -5.98 26.05 19.86
N ALA A 371 -6.26 27.33 19.87
CA ALA A 371 -5.99 28.19 18.72
C ALA A 371 -4.49 28.56 18.62
N THR A 372 -3.82 28.65 19.74
CA THR A 372 -2.39 28.98 19.84
C THR A 372 -1.65 27.92 20.64
N THR A 373 -1.86 27.87 21.94
CA THR A 373 -1.32 26.88 22.87
C THR A 373 -2.31 25.72 23.06
N GLN A 374 -1.83 24.60 23.59
CA GLN A 374 -2.68 23.43 23.84
C GLN A 374 -3.87 23.73 24.74
N SER A 375 -5.02 23.14 24.41
CA SER A 375 -6.27 23.19 25.17
C SER A 375 -6.83 21.75 25.28
N ALA A 376 -8.12 21.54 25.03
CA ALA A 376 -8.71 20.22 25.13
C ALA A 376 -8.37 19.34 23.90
N GLU A 377 -8.20 18.04 24.14
CA GLU A 377 -8.16 17.05 23.07
C GLU A 377 -9.48 17.04 22.28
N ASN A 378 -9.40 16.84 20.99
CA ASN A 378 -10.55 16.67 20.11
C ASN A 378 -10.17 15.85 18.85
N TYR A 379 -11.11 15.75 17.92
CA TYR A 379 -10.93 15.08 16.65
C TYR A 379 -11.49 15.99 15.54
N LYS A 380 -10.80 16.07 14.41
CA LYS A 380 -11.27 16.83 13.25
C LYS A 380 -10.88 16.18 11.93
N PRO A 381 -11.66 16.42 10.87
CA PRO A 381 -11.25 16.04 9.52
C PRO A 381 -10.23 17.05 8.97
N TYR A 382 -9.13 16.53 8.41
CA TYR A 382 -8.16 17.28 7.61
C TYR A 382 -8.11 16.75 6.19
N GLN A 383 -7.46 17.50 5.30
CA GLN A 383 -7.14 17.10 3.94
C GLN A 383 -5.69 17.40 3.62
N GLY A 384 -5.05 16.57 2.79
CA GLY A 384 -3.67 16.81 2.36
C GLY A 384 -2.94 15.52 2.00
N THR A 385 -1.89 15.63 1.19
CA THR A 385 -0.90 14.55 1.05
C THR A 385 -0.24 14.23 2.39
N SER A 386 -0.27 15.18 3.32
CA SER A 386 0.12 15.00 4.73
C SER A 386 -0.75 14.00 5.48
N MET A 387 -2.01 13.79 5.06
CA MET A 387 -2.90 12.78 5.61
C MET A 387 -2.78 11.46 4.83
N ALA A 388 -2.39 11.51 3.56
CA ALA A 388 -2.12 10.32 2.75
C ALA A 388 -0.82 9.59 3.17
N ALA A 389 0.26 10.32 3.44
CA ALA A 389 1.55 9.74 3.85
C ALA A 389 1.44 8.85 5.10
N PRO A 390 0.77 9.23 6.20
CA PRO A 390 0.64 8.38 7.39
C PRO A 390 -0.14 7.09 7.13
N HIS A 391 -1.00 7.02 6.13
CA HIS A 391 -1.64 5.78 5.72
C HIS A 391 -0.60 4.77 5.21
N ILE A 392 0.33 5.23 4.41
CA ILE A 392 1.43 4.38 3.89
C ILE A 392 2.44 4.07 4.99
N ALA A 393 2.72 5.01 5.90
CA ALA A 393 3.58 4.75 7.06
C ALA A 393 2.96 3.69 7.99
N GLY A 394 1.66 3.74 8.23
CA GLY A 394 0.92 2.71 8.97
C GLY A 394 0.97 1.35 8.27
N LEU A 395 0.76 1.30 6.95
CA LEU A 395 0.91 0.08 6.17
C LEU A 395 2.34 -0.47 6.24
N ALA A 396 3.36 0.37 6.08
CA ALA A 396 4.77 -0.03 6.22
C ALA A 396 5.06 -0.62 7.62
N ALA A 397 4.46 -0.06 8.67
CA ALA A 397 4.57 -0.60 10.03
C ALA A 397 3.88 -1.97 10.17
N LEU A 398 2.71 -2.16 9.56
CA LEU A 398 2.04 -3.46 9.51
C LEU A 398 2.91 -4.51 8.81
N LEU A 399 3.50 -4.18 7.67
CA LEU A 399 4.38 -5.07 6.91
C LEU A 399 5.63 -5.45 7.72
N LYS A 400 6.27 -4.46 8.36
CA LYS A 400 7.46 -4.70 9.18
C LYS A 400 7.17 -5.51 10.43
N SER A 401 5.97 -5.37 11.01
CA SER A 401 5.48 -6.20 12.11
C SER A 401 5.19 -7.63 11.66
N ALA A 402 4.57 -7.80 10.50
CA ALA A 402 4.23 -9.12 9.94
C ALA A 402 5.49 -9.92 9.53
N LYS A 403 6.51 -9.23 9.01
CA LYS A 403 7.77 -9.83 8.56
C LYS A 403 8.93 -8.87 8.82
N SER A 404 9.56 -9.03 9.98
CA SER A 404 10.60 -8.13 10.48
C SER A 404 11.86 -8.05 9.60
N THR A 405 12.07 -9.03 8.72
CA THR A 405 13.23 -9.08 7.82
C THR A 405 13.08 -8.21 6.58
N LEU A 406 11.89 -7.69 6.27
CA LEU A 406 11.69 -6.86 5.09
C LEU A 406 12.60 -5.61 5.12
N THR A 407 13.28 -5.39 4.02
CA THR A 407 14.04 -4.16 3.76
C THR A 407 13.12 -3.03 3.33
N PRO A 408 13.55 -1.75 3.39
CA PRO A 408 12.77 -0.63 2.88
C PRO A 408 12.35 -0.79 1.41
N ALA A 409 13.24 -1.28 0.55
CA ALA A 409 12.96 -1.52 -0.85
C ALA A 409 11.92 -2.64 -1.07
N GLU A 410 11.96 -3.71 -0.27
CA GLU A 410 10.94 -4.77 -0.33
C GLU A 410 9.58 -4.28 0.16
N ILE A 411 9.54 -3.41 1.18
CA ILE A 411 8.31 -2.77 1.65
C ILE A 411 7.71 -1.90 0.54
N GLU A 412 8.50 -1.02 -0.06
CA GLU A 412 8.08 -0.20 -1.20
C GLU A 412 7.55 -1.06 -2.35
N SER A 413 8.32 -2.06 -2.77
CA SER A 413 7.94 -2.97 -3.85
C SER A 413 6.64 -3.71 -3.55
N ALA A 414 6.45 -4.19 -2.32
CA ALA A 414 5.22 -4.86 -1.91
C ALA A 414 4.00 -3.93 -1.97
N ILE A 415 4.14 -2.69 -1.50
CA ILE A 415 3.07 -1.68 -1.54
C ILE A 415 2.69 -1.38 -2.99
N LYS A 416 3.67 -1.11 -3.84
CA LYS A 416 3.47 -0.78 -5.27
C LYS A 416 2.84 -1.94 -6.05
N ALA A 417 3.32 -3.16 -5.84
CA ALA A 417 2.85 -4.35 -6.57
C ALA A 417 1.42 -4.78 -6.19
N ASN A 418 0.96 -4.42 -4.99
CA ASN A 418 -0.35 -4.80 -4.48
C ASN A 418 -1.36 -3.65 -4.45
N ALA A 419 -0.97 -2.46 -4.88
CA ALA A 419 -1.91 -1.36 -5.08
C ALA A 419 -3.00 -1.74 -6.08
N ARG A 420 -4.20 -1.21 -5.88
CA ARG A 420 -5.31 -1.38 -6.82
C ARG A 420 -5.43 -0.15 -7.72
N PRO A 421 -5.89 -0.31 -8.97
CA PRO A 421 -6.15 0.84 -9.84
C PRO A 421 -7.02 1.88 -9.14
N LEU A 422 -6.76 3.17 -9.40
CA LEU A 422 -7.65 4.22 -8.91
C LEU A 422 -9.05 4.02 -9.52
N PRO A 423 -10.12 4.01 -8.70
CA PRO A 423 -11.49 3.95 -9.21
C PRO A 423 -11.86 5.18 -10.04
N GLY A 424 -11.28 6.32 -9.69
CA GLY A 424 -11.46 7.60 -10.35
C GLY A 424 -10.30 7.99 -11.26
N THR A 425 -10.14 9.29 -11.48
CA THR A 425 -9.15 9.82 -12.41
C THR A 425 -7.89 10.34 -11.71
N CYS A 426 -6.74 10.09 -12.32
CA CYS A 426 -5.49 10.77 -12.00
C CYS A 426 -4.82 11.26 -13.28
N THR A 427 -4.94 12.54 -13.56
CA THR A 427 -4.18 13.18 -14.63
C THR A 427 -2.80 13.55 -14.10
N GLY A 428 -1.76 13.15 -14.82
CA GLY A 428 -0.37 13.48 -14.50
C GLY A 428 0.43 12.41 -13.75
N GLY A 429 -0.22 11.36 -13.22
CA GLY A 429 0.44 10.23 -12.54
C GLY A 429 0.30 10.25 -11.02
N CYS A 430 -0.23 9.16 -10.46
CA CYS A 430 -0.41 8.92 -9.02
C CYS A 430 0.24 7.60 -8.57
N GLY A 431 1.35 7.24 -9.19
CA GLY A 431 2.02 5.98 -8.90
C GLY A 431 1.22 4.76 -9.40
N THR A 432 1.35 3.66 -8.69
CA THR A 432 0.77 2.36 -9.09
C THR A 432 -0.72 2.21 -8.74
N GLY A 433 -1.32 3.18 -8.07
CA GLY A 433 -2.72 3.16 -7.66
C GLY A 433 -2.92 3.44 -6.18
N ILE A 434 -4.13 3.17 -5.65
CA ILE A 434 -4.42 3.26 -4.20
C ILE A 434 -3.86 2.02 -3.51
N ALA A 435 -3.08 2.22 -2.45
CA ALA A 435 -2.57 1.11 -1.65
C ALA A 435 -3.71 0.26 -1.08
N ASP A 436 -3.56 -1.07 -1.13
CA ASP A 436 -4.49 -2.04 -0.51
C ASP A 436 -3.76 -2.75 0.62
N THR A 437 -4.15 -2.44 1.85
CA THR A 437 -3.45 -2.93 3.05
C THR A 437 -3.59 -4.44 3.19
N ALA A 438 -4.79 -4.98 3.03
CA ALA A 438 -5.02 -6.41 3.19
C ALA A 438 -4.25 -7.22 2.15
N LYS A 439 -4.36 -6.83 0.87
CA LYS A 439 -3.65 -7.50 -0.23
C LYS A 439 -2.14 -7.46 -0.05
N THR A 440 -1.61 -6.32 0.40
CA THR A 440 -0.17 -6.15 0.61
C THR A 440 0.33 -6.98 1.79
N VAL A 441 -0.40 -7.00 2.92
CA VAL A 441 -0.07 -7.85 4.07
C VAL A 441 -0.17 -9.32 3.70
N ASP A 442 -1.18 -9.71 2.95
CA ASP A 442 -1.34 -11.08 2.45
C ASP A 442 -0.14 -11.51 1.62
N ALA A 443 0.30 -10.68 0.69
CA ALA A 443 1.42 -10.98 -0.20
C ALA A 443 2.74 -11.22 0.55
N VAL A 444 2.97 -10.58 1.69
CA VAL A 444 4.22 -10.76 2.47
C VAL A 444 4.11 -11.85 3.55
N THR A 445 2.89 -12.19 3.98
CA THR A 445 2.64 -13.19 5.03
C THR A 445 2.30 -14.57 4.50
N THR A 446 1.69 -14.65 3.32
CA THR A 446 1.49 -15.95 2.67
C THR A 446 2.85 -16.49 2.24
N THR A 447 3.35 -17.48 2.97
CA THR A 447 4.48 -18.28 2.49
C THR A 447 3.99 -19.01 1.24
N PRO A 448 4.58 -18.81 0.06
CA PRO A 448 4.30 -19.69 -1.07
C PRO A 448 4.47 -21.14 -0.61
N PRO A 449 3.66 -22.09 -1.07
CA PRO A 449 3.86 -23.50 -0.73
C PRO A 449 5.32 -23.88 -0.92
N ALA A 450 5.92 -24.57 0.03
CA ALA A 450 7.34 -24.92 -0.01
C ALA A 450 7.68 -25.53 -1.38
N GLY A 451 8.64 -24.94 -2.08
CA GLY A 451 9.04 -25.37 -3.42
C GLY A 451 8.30 -24.71 -4.60
N THR A 452 7.48 -23.67 -4.38
CA THR A 452 6.84 -22.93 -5.49
C THR A 452 7.71 -21.81 -6.06
N VAL A 453 8.62 -21.25 -5.26
CA VAL A 453 9.53 -20.18 -5.69
C VAL A 453 10.97 -20.67 -5.66
N PHE A 454 11.65 -20.49 -6.78
CA PHE A 454 13.06 -20.79 -6.98
C PHE A 454 13.77 -19.50 -7.34
N THR A 455 14.90 -19.18 -6.69
CA THR A 455 15.59 -17.90 -6.88
C THR A 455 17.08 -18.09 -7.13
N ASN A 456 17.66 -17.17 -7.89
CA ASN A 456 19.11 -16.98 -7.99
C ASN A 456 19.41 -15.50 -7.79
N ALA A 457 20.18 -15.19 -6.74
CA ALA A 457 20.63 -13.83 -6.38
C ALA A 457 22.14 -13.68 -6.59
N THR A 458 22.74 -14.49 -7.42
CA THR A 458 24.16 -14.35 -7.79
C THR A 458 24.28 -13.36 -8.94
N ASP A 459 25.07 -12.31 -8.73
CA ASP A 459 25.30 -11.30 -9.75
C ASP A 459 25.98 -11.89 -10.99
N VAL A 460 25.45 -11.54 -12.16
CA VAL A 460 26.06 -11.91 -13.47
C VAL A 460 26.25 -10.65 -14.30
N THR A 461 27.52 -10.27 -14.50
CA THR A 461 27.87 -9.06 -15.26
C THR A 461 27.39 -9.14 -16.71
N ILE A 462 26.73 -8.08 -17.18
CA ILE A 462 26.35 -7.87 -18.58
C ILE A 462 27.34 -6.85 -19.15
N SER A 463 28.25 -7.32 -19.99
CA SER A 463 29.16 -6.44 -20.70
C SER A 463 28.51 -5.94 -22.00
N ASP A 464 28.98 -4.79 -22.45
CA ASP A 464 28.55 -4.17 -23.72
C ASP A 464 28.52 -5.17 -24.88
N ASN A 465 27.42 -5.22 -25.62
CA ASN A 465 27.16 -6.17 -26.72
C ASN A 465 27.31 -7.66 -26.34
N ALA A 466 27.14 -8.06 -25.13
CA ALA A 466 27.32 -9.42 -24.65
C ALA A 466 26.01 -10.18 -24.45
N THR A 467 26.14 -11.51 -24.46
CA THR A 467 25.07 -12.43 -24.03
C THR A 467 25.50 -13.15 -22.76
N VAL A 468 24.68 -13.11 -21.72
CA VAL A 468 24.94 -13.79 -20.44
C VAL A 468 23.76 -14.63 -20.04
N SER A 469 23.96 -15.58 -19.12
CA SER A 469 22.88 -16.41 -18.58
C SER A 469 23.07 -16.67 -17.11
N SER A 470 21.98 -16.60 -16.36
CA SER A 470 21.86 -17.02 -14.97
C SER A 470 20.94 -18.23 -14.88
N SER A 471 21.26 -19.22 -14.06
CA SER A 471 20.55 -20.50 -14.01
C SER A 471 19.85 -20.74 -12.68
N ILE A 472 18.64 -21.34 -12.71
CA ILE A 472 17.92 -21.84 -11.54
C ILE A 472 17.65 -23.33 -11.75
N ALA A 473 18.07 -24.17 -10.80
CA ALA A 473 17.71 -25.58 -10.77
C ALA A 473 16.36 -25.74 -10.05
N VAL A 474 15.35 -26.20 -10.76
CA VAL A 474 14.02 -26.52 -10.23
C VAL A 474 13.94 -28.00 -9.95
N THR A 475 13.53 -28.37 -8.73
CA THR A 475 13.37 -29.75 -8.29
C THR A 475 12.11 -29.92 -7.43
N GLY A 476 11.63 -31.16 -7.29
CA GLY A 476 10.48 -31.46 -6.43
C GLY A 476 9.12 -31.05 -6.99
N ARG A 477 9.04 -30.74 -8.28
CA ARG A 477 7.78 -30.49 -8.99
C ARG A 477 7.31 -31.75 -9.70
N THR A 478 6.02 -31.84 -9.99
CA THR A 478 5.43 -32.93 -10.80
C THR A 478 4.80 -32.36 -12.07
N GLY A 479 5.01 -33.01 -13.19
CA GLY A 479 4.42 -32.63 -14.47
C GLY A 479 5.06 -31.39 -15.10
N ASN A 480 4.28 -30.68 -15.90
CA ASN A 480 4.71 -29.48 -16.62
C ASN A 480 4.62 -28.23 -15.75
N ALA A 481 5.31 -27.17 -16.19
CA ALA A 481 5.18 -25.84 -15.63
C ALA A 481 3.78 -25.25 -15.91
N PRO A 482 3.33 -24.24 -15.15
CA PRO A 482 2.00 -23.66 -15.34
C PRO A 482 1.91 -22.78 -16.61
N ALA A 483 0.69 -22.61 -17.13
CA ALA A 483 0.40 -21.66 -18.19
C ALA A 483 0.61 -20.18 -17.77
N ALA A 484 0.74 -19.91 -16.47
CA ALA A 484 0.98 -18.58 -15.93
C ALA A 484 2.22 -18.55 -15.04
N LEU A 485 3.33 -19.16 -15.49
CA LEU A 485 4.62 -19.13 -14.80
C LEU A 485 5.07 -17.67 -14.60
N LYS A 486 5.39 -17.30 -13.37
CA LYS A 486 5.90 -15.96 -13.05
C LYS A 486 7.42 -15.96 -13.06
N VAL A 487 7.99 -14.98 -13.76
CA VAL A 487 9.44 -14.78 -13.87
C VAL A 487 9.76 -13.39 -13.31
N GLY A 488 10.18 -13.34 -12.05
CA GLY A 488 10.67 -12.11 -11.43
C GLY A 488 12.08 -11.81 -11.89
N VAL A 489 12.35 -10.57 -12.29
CA VAL A 489 13.64 -10.13 -12.86
C VAL A 489 14.06 -8.83 -12.21
N ASP A 490 15.29 -8.79 -11.72
CA ASP A 490 16.00 -7.58 -11.26
C ASP A 490 17.35 -7.49 -11.98
N ILE A 491 17.41 -6.60 -12.97
CA ILE A 491 18.63 -6.31 -13.75
C ILE A 491 18.97 -4.84 -13.55
N LYS A 492 20.20 -4.57 -13.18
CA LYS A 492 20.79 -3.23 -13.15
C LYS A 492 21.49 -2.97 -14.48
N HIS A 493 21.07 -1.93 -15.20
CA HIS A 493 21.63 -1.56 -16.50
C HIS A 493 21.37 -0.08 -16.76
N THR A 494 22.31 0.60 -17.38
CA THR A 494 22.22 2.05 -17.62
C THR A 494 21.30 2.43 -18.78
N TRP A 495 20.91 1.45 -19.62
CA TRP A 495 19.92 1.64 -20.69
C TRP A 495 19.15 0.33 -20.93
N ARG A 496 17.99 0.17 -20.28
CA ARG A 496 17.23 -1.09 -20.36
C ARG A 496 16.66 -1.38 -21.76
N GLY A 497 16.60 -0.37 -22.64
CA GLY A 497 16.15 -0.51 -24.02
C GLY A 497 17.03 -1.41 -24.85
N ASP A 498 18.31 -1.54 -24.51
CA ASP A 498 19.28 -2.34 -25.22
C ASP A 498 19.16 -3.84 -24.90
N LEU A 499 18.41 -4.16 -23.84
CA LEU A 499 18.31 -5.53 -23.37
C LEU A 499 17.20 -6.33 -24.06
N VAL A 500 17.57 -7.50 -24.57
CA VAL A 500 16.65 -8.60 -24.89
C VAL A 500 16.73 -9.62 -23.75
N ILE A 501 15.58 -10.00 -23.19
CA ILE A 501 15.50 -10.93 -22.07
C ILE A 501 14.66 -12.13 -22.47
N ASP A 502 15.24 -13.31 -22.35
CA ASP A 502 14.62 -14.58 -22.71
C ASP A 502 14.63 -15.53 -21.50
N LEU A 503 13.54 -16.28 -21.31
CA LEU A 503 13.50 -17.45 -20.44
C LEU A 503 13.78 -18.68 -21.29
N VAL A 504 14.76 -19.48 -20.88
CA VAL A 504 15.11 -20.74 -21.53
C VAL A 504 14.70 -21.89 -20.61
N ALA A 505 13.80 -22.75 -21.11
CA ALA A 505 13.31 -23.92 -20.38
C ALA A 505 14.37 -25.05 -20.33
N PRO A 506 14.18 -26.09 -19.52
CA PRO A 506 15.13 -27.20 -19.36
C PRO A 506 15.43 -27.97 -20.64
N ASP A 507 14.51 -28.01 -21.59
CA ASP A 507 14.68 -28.66 -22.91
C ASP A 507 15.31 -27.72 -23.95
N GLY A 508 15.56 -26.46 -23.60
CA GLY A 508 16.12 -25.44 -24.49
C GLY A 508 15.10 -24.57 -25.19
N THR A 509 13.80 -24.77 -24.97
CA THR A 509 12.75 -23.90 -25.53
C THR A 509 12.90 -22.49 -25.00
N VAL A 510 12.86 -21.50 -25.88
CA VAL A 510 13.06 -20.07 -25.59
C VAL A 510 11.73 -19.35 -25.58
N ARG A 511 11.47 -18.57 -24.52
CA ARG A 511 10.32 -17.69 -24.37
C ARG A 511 10.79 -16.25 -24.17
N ASN A 512 10.49 -15.37 -25.14
CA ASN A 512 10.90 -13.97 -25.03
C ASN A 512 10.06 -13.26 -23.97
N LEU A 513 10.73 -12.64 -23.00
CA LEU A 513 10.13 -11.84 -21.92
C LEU A 513 10.14 -10.36 -22.26
N LYS A 514 11.23 -9.87 -22.88
CA LYS A 514 11.40 -8.47 -23.27
C LYS A 514 12.20 -8.39 -24.58
N ALA A 515 11.69 -7.66 -25.54
CA ALA A 515 12.45 -7.24 -26.72
C ALA A 515 13.20 -5.93 -26.45
N SER A 516 14.27 -5.68 -27.22
CA SER A 516 14.97 -4.38 -27.21
C SER A 516 14.07 -3.29 -27.80
N SER A 517 14.32 -2.03 -27.38
CA SER A 517 13.59 -0.86 -27.86
C SER A 517 14.48 0.39 -27.80
N SER A 518 14.85 0.93 -28.94
CA SER A 518 15.68 2.15 -29.02
C SER A 518 15.01 3.41 -28.45
N SER A 519 13.71 3.36 -28.19
CA SER A 519 12.94 4.46 -27.58
C SER A 519 12.84 4.36 -26.06
N ASP A 520 13.30 3.28 -25.43
CA ASP A 520 13.23 3.06 -23.98
C ASP A 520 14.59 3.35 -23.32
N SER A 521 14.82 4.62 -23.00
CA SER A 521 16.07 5.12 -22.39
C SER A 521 16.12 5.01 -20.87
N ALA A 522 15.16 4.34 -20.23
CA ALA A 522 15.16 4.20 -18.79
C ALA A 522 16.20 3.17 -18.32
N ASP A 523 16.66 3.34 -17.08
CA ASP A 523 17.57 2.41 -16.42
C ASP A 523 16.81 1.19 -15.89
N ASN A 524 17.51 0.11 -15.66
CA ASN A 524 17.14 -1.08 -14.90
C ASN A 524 15.87 -1.78 -15.39
N VAL A 525 15.81 -3.09 -15.17
CA VAL A 525 14.59 -3.90 -15.34
C VAL A 525 14.24 -4.50 -13.98
N LEU A 526 13.20 -4.00 -13.35
CA LEU A 526 12.65 -4.55 -12.11
C LEU A 526 11.18 -4.86 -12.36
N THR A 527 10.86 -6.12 -12.67
CA THR A 527 9.49 -6.51 -13.03
C THR A 527 9.26 -8.01 -12.88
N THR A 528 7.99 -8.42 -12.98
CA THR A 528 7.60 -9.82 -13.06
C THR A 528 6.85 -10.08 -14.37
N TYR A 529 7.41 -10.91 -15.19
CA TYR A 529 6.76 -11.40 -16.41
C TYR A 529 5.85 -12.59 -16.11
N THR A 530 4.82 -12.77 -16.91
CA THR A 530 3.97 -13.95 -16.91
C THR A 530 4.11 -14.62 -18.26
N VAL A 531 4.48 -15.90 -18.27
CA VAL A 531 4.71 -16.65 -19.50
C VAL A 531 3.98 -17.99 -19.48
N ASP A 532 3.39 -18.39 -20.59
CA ASP A 532 2.86 -19.74 -20.74
C ASP A 532 4.02 -20.73 -20.95
N ALA A 533 4.23 -21.56 -19.94
CA ALA A 533 5.23 -22.61 -19.93
C ALA A 533 4.60 -24.01 -19.79
N SER A 534 3.31 -24.17 -20.09
CA SER A 534 2.54 -25.41 -19.89
C SER A 534 2.99 -26.56 -20.76
N SER A 535 3.74 -26.31 -21.82
CA SER A 535 4.38 -27.34 -22.62
C SER A 535 5.70 -27.86 -22.05
N GLU A 536 6.30 -27.13 -21.08
CA GLU A 536 7.64 -27.40 -20.57
C GLU A 536 7.61 -28.24 -19.29
N VAL A 537 8.55 -29.17 -19.15
CA VAL A 537 8.69 -29.93 -17.87
C VAL A 537 9.14 -28.97 -16.77
N ALA A 538 8.45 -29.02 -15.63
CA ALA A 538 8.72 -28.12 -14.51
C ALA A 538 10.11 -28.32 -13.90
N ASN A 539 10.54 -29.58 -13.68
CA ASN A 539 11.87 -29.88 -13.13
C ASN A 539 12.97 -29.75 -14.18
N GLY A 540 14.12 -29.25 -13.76
CA GLY A 540 15.30 -29.10 -14.60
C GLY A 540 15.97 -27.74 -14.40
N THR A 541 16.92 -27.44 -15.26
CA THR A 541 17.67 -26.18 -15.20
C THR A 541 17.05 -25.18 -16.15
N TRP A 542 16.39 -24.17 -15.57
CA TRP A 542 15.90 -23.00 -16.27
C TRP A 542 16.98 -21.94 -16.33
N LYS A 543 17.00 -21.11 -17.38
CA LYS A 543 17.96 -20.01 -17.51
C LYS A 543 17.25 -18.70 -17.85
N LEU A 544 17.66 -17.62 -17.22
CA LEU A 544 17.43 -16.27 -17.68
C LEU A 544 18.59 -15.89 -18.60
N GLN A 545 18.33 -15.72 -19.89
CA GLN A 545 19.32 -15.25 -20.84
C GLN A 545 19.09 -13.77 -21.13
N VAL A 546 20.11 -12.96 -20.97
CA VAL A 546 20.07 -11.52 -21.23
C VAL A 546 21.11 -11.20 -22.31
N ARG A 547 20.68 -10.50 -23.35
CA ARG A 547 21.52 -10.00 -24.43
C ARG A 547 21.47 -8.49 -24.46
N ASP A 548 22.60 -7.86 -24.31
CA ASP A 548 22.80 -6.47 -24.68
C ASP A 548 23.05 -6.40 -26.18
N VAL A 549 22.26 -5.61 -26.91
CA VAL A 549 22.28 -5.57 -28.40
C VAL A 549 22.62 -4.18 -28.95
N ALA A 550 23.09 -3.26 -28.10
CA ALA A 550 23.55 -1.93 -28.50
C ALA A 550 24.90 -1.62 -27.83
N THR A 551 25.55 -0.55 -28.24
CA THR A 551 26.89 -0.18 -27.75
C THR A 551 26.83 0.94 -26.74
N GLY A 552 27.67 0.88 -25.70
CA GLY A 552 27.93 2.00 -24.78
C GLY A 552 27.47 1.79 -23.34
N ASP A 553 26.61 0.80 -23.10
CA ASP A 553 26.02 0.57 -21.79
C ASP A 553 26.43 -0.79 -21.20
N THR A 554 26.36 -0.91 -19.89
CA THR A 554 26.73 -2.14 -19.15
C THR A 554 25.84 -2.31 -17.92
N GLY A 555 25.83 -3.53 -17.37
CA GLY A 555 25.04 -3.80 -16.17
C GLY A 555 25.32 -5.17 -15.57
N TYR A 556 24.36 -5.69 -14.83
CA TYR A 556 24.41 -7.05 -14.29
C TYR A 556 22.99 -7.54 -13.95
N ILE A 557 22.79 -8.86 -14.04
CA ILE A 557 21.64 -9.52 -13.45
C ILE A 557 21.89 -9.53 -11.95
N ASN A 558 21.10 -8.80 -11.16
CA ASN A 558 21.18 -8.76 -9.70
C ASN A 558 20.48 -9.98 -9.08
N SER A 559 19.30 -10.30 -9.57
CA SER A 559 18.58 -11.51 -9.16
C SER A 559 17.45 -11.84 -10.13
N TRP A 560 16.99 -13.09 -10.07
CA TRP A 560 15.76 -13.49 -10.74
C TRP A 560 15.10 -14.68 -10.05
N SER A 561 13.83 -14.90 -10.33
CA SER A 561 13.04 -15.96 -9.68
C SER A 561 12.03 -16.59 -10.63
N LEU A 562 11.68 -17.84 -10.34
CA LEU A 562 10.55 -18.56 -10.94
C LEU A 562 9.53 -18.88 -9.85
N THR A 563 8.27 -18.56 -10.10
CA THR A 563 7.15 -18.95 -9.23
C THR A 563 6.19 -19.84 -10.03
N PHE A 564 6.08 -21.08 -9.56
CA PHE A 564 5.26 -22.15 -10.17
C PHE A 564 3.86 -22.19 -9.60
#